data_7ac9debdc7df74ef1aa1a31233b18f7f
#
_entry.id   7ac9debdc7df74ef1aa1a31233b18f7f
#
_cell.length_a   1.000
_cell.length_b   1.000
_cell.length_c   1.000
_cell.angle_alpha   90.00
_cell.angle_beta   90.00
_cell.angle_gamma   90.00
#
_symmetry.space_group_name_H-M   'P 1'
#
loop_
_entity.id
_entity.type
_entity.pdbx_description
1 polymer ?
#
loop_
_entity_poly.entity_id
_entity_poly.type
_entity_poly.pdbx_seq_one_letter_code
_entity_poly.pdbx_strand_id
1 'polypeptide(L)'
;FYADEYRGEITLDNQGNCYVASSTSSLDFPLINPAQTNIGGQQDAVGFKFSSDLSNLLWSTYYGGTDDEAGYSIQLNSQNQPYITGGTMSNDLFTSTNALNSNYLGNIDGFVVNYNTQNGNILASTYIGDSGFNQCYFVQVDLNNDVYLFGLTDSLYSVFPTNIYSSIGSQFIHKLDYNLSNTLISSRFGNGNLSRNITPSAFLVSNCGLIYISGWGGLSTSWGSTSNMPLVNAYQNNTDGADFYLAVFNQDMQSMLYGSFFGGNQSKEHVDGGTSRFDKNGKIYQAVCAGCQGNDDFPSTPNVVSDTNGGQYCNLGAFKFNLESISSSISIPSYFACLPNSYQFTSLSQGGNQYLWDFGDGNSSTLANPNHNYSDTGFYDVNLIVSDSNACILSDTANIQIAVYSINNAQVIGDSVLCPGTVATLNGFGGSQFIWSPVNSLSSGINQQVTANPSINTTYMLVAIDSCGIDTAYFDVIIPNDSYQ
;
A
#
# COMPACT_ATOMS: atom_id res chain seq x y z
N PHE A 1 -8.51 24.03 20.15
CA PHE A 1 -7.96 23.20 19.05
C PHE A 1 -9.07 22.33 18.49
N TYR A 2 -9.09 22.14 17.17
CA TYR A 2 -10.01 21.20 16.56
C TYR A 2 -9.38 19.83 16.58
N ALA A 3 -10.10 18.87 17.15
CA ALA A 3 -9.87 17.43 17.18
C ALA A 3 -8.47 16.99 17.64
N ASP A 4 -8.47 16.15 18.60
CA ASP A 4 -7.37 15.34 19.10
C ASP A 4 -6.33 16.12 19.93
N GLU A 5 -6.78 16.63 21.06
CA GLU A 5 -5.95 17.04 22.18
C GLU A 5 -4.91 15.96 22.58
N TYR A 6 -5.08 14.73 22.08
CA TYR A 6 -4.27 13.55 22.39
C TYR A 6 -3.37 13.07 21.23
N ARG A 7 -3.23 13.88 20.17
CA ARG A 7 -2.37 13.51 19.04
C ARG A 7 -0.91 13.72 19.42
N GLY A 8 -0.07 12.78 19.02
CA GLY A 8 1.38 12.87 19.09
C GLY A 8 2.02 12.00 18.01
N GLU A 9 3.28 12.19 17.75
CA GLU A 9 4.02 11.41 16.76
C GLU A 9 5.39 11.00 17.29
N ILE A 10 5.87 9.86 16.78
CA ILE A 10 7.16 9.27 17.07
C ILE A 10 7.93 9.03 15.79
N THR A 11 9.23 9.32 15.80
CA THR A 11 10.17 8.99 14.71
C THR A 11 11.51 8.52 15.27
N LEU A 12 12.30 7.85 14.43
CA LEU A 12 13.59 7.28 14.81
C LEU A 12 14.70 7.88 13.95
N ASP A 13 15.88 8.11 14.57
CA ASP A 13 17.08 8.37 13.79
C ASP A 13 17.75 7.07 13.31
N ASN A 14 18.79 7.20 12.48
CA ASN A 14 19.52 6.05 11.93
C ASN A 14 20.25 5.20 12.98
N GLN A 15 20.34 5.67 14.22
CA GLN A 15 20.91 4.95 15.37
C GLN A 15 19.83 4.27 16.22
N GLY A 16 18.56 4.44 15.85
CA GLY A 16 17.40 3.91 16.56
C GLY A 16 16.97 4.75 17.77
N ASN A 17 17.56 5.95 18.00
CA ASN A 17 17.06 6.83 19.03
C ASN A 17 15.66 7.33 18.68
N CYS A 18 14.82 7.41 19.70
CA CYS A 18 13.40 7.71 19.56
C CYS A 18 13.14 9.18 19.87
N TYR A 19 12.51 9.89 18.93
CA TYR A 19 12.08 11.27 19.09
C TYR A 19 10.55 11.32 19.12
N VAL A 20 10.02 12.12 20.02
CA VAL A 20 8.56 12.24 20.23
C VAL A 20 8.16 13.70 20.26
N ALA A 21 7.05 14.00 19.58
CA ALA A 21 6.27 15.22 19.78
C ALA A 21 4.93 14.87 20.41
N SER A 22 4.48 15.65 21.36
CA SER A 22 3.17 15.52 22.01
C SER A 22 2.80 16.81 22.70
N SER A 23 1.80 16.78 23.56
CA SER A 23 1.36 17.89 24.39
C SER A 23 1.28 17.45 25.85
N THR A 24 1.41 18.38 26.77
CA THR A 24 1.28 18.09 28.19
C THR A 24 0.69 19.26 28.97
N SER A 25 -0.13 18.95 29.97
CA SER A 25 -0.56 19.87 31.01
C SER A 25 0.18 19.69 32.36
N SER A 26 1.22 18.81 32.33
CA SER A 26 1.97 18.47 33.54
C SER A 26 2.98 19.54 33.88
N LEU A 27 2.97 20.01 35.12
CA LEU A 27 3.95 20.96 35.66
C LEU A 27 5.27 20.26 36.05
N ASP A 28 5.27 18.95 36.12
CA ASP A 28 6.40 18.10 36.53
C ASP A 28 6.89 17.18 35.37
N PHE A 29 6.64 17.57 34.12
CA PHE A 29 7.18 16.87 32.96
C PHE A 29 8.70 16.75 33.08
N PRO A 30 9.28 15.54 32.93
CA PRO A 30 10.72 15.33 33.08
C PRO A 30 11.53 16.14 32.07
N LEU A 31 12.40 17.00 32.54
CA LEU A 31 13.22 17.89 31.72
C LEU A 31 14.71 17.52 31.79
N ILE A 32 15.32 17.37 30.62
CA ILE A 32 16.78 17.17 30.44
C ILE A 32 17.25 18.15 29.37
N ASN A 33 18.17 19.03 29.73
CA ASN A 33 18.70 20.10 28.86
C ASN A 33 17.59 20.88 28.10
N PRO A 34 16.56 21.40 28.80
CA PRO A 34 15.43 22.01 28.16
C PRO A 34 15.75 23.37 27.55
N ALA A 35 15.17 23.67 26.37
CA ALA A 35 15.13 25.02 25.83
C ALA A 35 14.13 25.91 26.58
N GLN A 36 13.03 25.33 27.06
CA GLN A 36 12.02 25.95 27.92
C GLN A 36 11.80 25.11 29.16
N THR A 37 11.93 25.73 30.35
CA THR A 37 11.92 25.04 31.65
C THR A 37 10.57 25.02 32.35
N ASN A 38 9.64 25.83 31.94
CA ASN A 38 8.32 25.95 32.56
C ASN A 38 7.24 25.86 31.49
N ILE A 39 6.12 25.25 31.85
CA ILE A 39 4.91 25.34 31.05
C ILE A 39 4.41 26.79 31.08
N GLY A 40 3.95 27.31 29.96
CA GLY A 40 3.47 28.67 29.85
C GLY A 40 1.96 28.80 30.03
N GLY A 41 1.19 28.00 29.25
CA GLY A 41 -0.27 27.94 29.31
C GLY A 41 -0.80 26.85 30.26
N GLN A 42 -2.03 26.39 29.99
CA GLN A 42 -2.56 25.20 30.65
C GLN A 42 -2.05 23.93 30.00
N GLN A 43 -1.67 24.01 28.71
CA GLN A 43 -1.08 22.94 27.93
C GLN A 43 0.00 23.50 27.00
N ASP A 44 1.19 22.90 27.00
CA ASP A 44 2.26 23.20 26.04
C ASP A 44 2.55 21.99 25.16
N ALA A 45 3.05 22.24 23.96
CA ALA A 45 3.71 21.24 23.16
C ALA A 45 5.00 20.77 23.84
N VAL A 46 5.35 19.51 23.67
CA VAL A 46 6.60 18.93 24.17
C VAL A 46 7.36 18.18 23.09
N GLY A 47 8.67 18.31 23.15
CA GLY A 47 9.59 17.52 22.35
C GLY A 47 10.59 16.79 23.24
N PHE A 48 10.88 15.54 22.94
CA PHE A 48 11.87 14.77 23.71
C PHE A 48 12.49 13.64 22.91
N LYS A 49 13.67 13.22 23.37
CA LYS A 49 14.48 12.16 22.74
C LYS A 49 14.90 11.12 23.76
N PHE A 50 14.65 9.86 23.45
CA PHE A 50 15.20 8.69 24.16
C PHE A 50 16.34 8.03 23.41
N SER A 51 17.22 7.34 24.15
CA SER A 51 18.16 6.36 23.60
C SER A 51 17.44 5.24 22.89
N SER A 52 18.13 4.54 21.98
CA SER A 52 17.54 3.46 21.17
C SER A 52 16.99 2.27 21.96
N ASP A 53 17.48 2.06 23.18
CA ASP A 53 16.99 1.05 24.13
C ASP A 53 15.91 1.58 25.08
N LEU A 54 15.52 2.85 24.91
CA LEU A 54 14.56 3.59 25.73
C LEU A 54 14.94 3.74 27.21
N SER A 55 16.18 3.43 27.58
CA SER A 55 16.64 3.47 28.98
C SER A 55 16.99 4.87 29.48
N ASN A 56 17.31 5.81 28.58
CA ASN A 56 17.75 7.15 28.94
C ASN A 56 16.95 8.21 28.15
N LEU A 57 16.42 9.19 28.88
CA LEU A 57 15.95 10.45 28.31
C LEU A 57 17.18 11.31 28.00
N LEU A 58 17.40 11.65 26.72
CA LEU A 58 18.60 12.35 26.26
C LEU A 58 18.43 13.87 26.30
N TRP A 59 17.26 14.37 25.92
CA TRP A 59 16.79 15.74 26.12
C TRP A 59 15.26 15.77 26.09
N SER A 60 14.70 16.81 26.73
CA SER A 60 13.26 17.04 26.74
C SER A 60 12.98 18.50 27.07
N THR A 61 11.94 19.07 26.44
CA THR A 61 11.61 20.49 26.60
C THR A 61 10.12 20.74 26.37
N TYR A 62 9.59 21.77 27.02
CA TYR A 62 8.34 22.41 26.59
C TYR A 62 8.61 23.30 25.37
N TYR A 63 7.55 23.60 24.64
CA TYR A 63 7.47 24.67 23.65
C TYR A 63 6.07 25.27 23.69
N GLY A 64 5.97 26.46 24.27
CA GLY A 64 4.70 27.17 24.44
C GLY A 64 4.89 28.63 24.86
N GLY A 65 3.80 29.38 24.82
CA GLY A 65 3.70 30.72 25.29
C GLY A 65 2.77 30.83 26.50
N THR A 66 2.06 31.95 26.66
CA THR A 66 1.17 32.21 27.80
C THR A 66 -0.21 31.55 27.66
N ASP A 67 -0.64 31.14 26.50
CA ASP A 67 -1.85 30.36 26.21
C ASP A 67 -1.51 28.91 25.87
N ASP A 68 -2.44 28.19 25.23
CA ASP A 68 -2.30 26.73 25.00
C ASP A 68 -1.66 26.40 23.68
N GLU A 69 -0.81 25.35 23.67
CA GLU A 69 -0.20 24.74 22.51
C GLU A 69 -0.50 23.25 22.42
N ALA A 70 -0.56 22.77 21.18
CA ALA A 70 -0.62 21.34 20.89
C ALA A 70 0.46 20.94 19.87
N GLY A 71 1.32 19.98 20.21
CA GLY A 71 2.32 19.39 19.34
C GLY A 71 1.80 18.12 18.71
N TYR A 72 1.78 18.03 17.36
CA TYR A 72 1.11 16.95 16.64
C TYR A 72 2.02 16.05 15.84
N SER A 73 3.08 16.59 15.25
CA SER A 73 3.91 15.82 14.31
C SER A 73 5.38 16.15 14.45
N ILE A 74 6.23 15.18 14.20
CA ILE A 74 7.68 15.29 14.27
C ILE A 74 8.35 14.57 13.09
N GLN A 75 9.32 15.23 12.45
CA GLN A 75 10.17 14.64 11.43
C GLN A 75 11.63 15.06 11.58
N LEU A 76 12.54 14.21 11.13
CA LEU A 76 13.97 14.47 11.16
C LEU A 76 14.49 14.88 9.77
N ASN A 77 15.41 15.86 9.75
CA ASN A 77 16.18 16.15 8.54
C ASN A 77 17.38 15.19 8.39
N SER A 78 18.18 15.39 7.35
CA SER A 78 19.37 14.56 7.07
C SER A 78 20.46 14.60 8.18
N GLN A 79 20.41 15.61 9.07
CA GLN A 79 21.30 15.75 10.23
C GLN A 79 20.65 15.22 11.53
N ASN A 80 19.53 14.54 11.46
CA ASN A 80 18.73 14.08 12.58
C ASN A 80 18.22 15.25 13.49
N GLN A 81 18.06 16.44 12.94
CA GLN A 81 17.45 17.57 13.64
C GLN A 81 15.93 17.46 13.56
N PRO A 82 15.22 17.41 14.69
CA PRO A 82 13.77 17.27 14.67
C PRO A 82 13.07 18.61 14.39
N TYR A 83 12.09 18.56 13.47
CA TYR A 83 11.07 19.58 13.28
C TYR A 83 9.78 19.11 13.94
N ILE A 84 9.21 19.93 14.81
CA ILE A 84 7.92 19.69 15.46
C ILE A 84 6.94 20.76 14.99
N THR A 85 5.70 20.35 14.73
CA THR A 85 4.63 21.25 14.33
C THR A 85 3.35 20.98 15.10
N GLY A 86 2.48 21.97 15.13
CA GLY A 86 1.19 21.88 15.80
C GLY A 86 0.37 23.17 15.67
N GLY A 87 -0.42 23.46 16.69
CA GLY A 87 -1.22 24.68 16.80
C GLY A 87 -0.92 25.44 18.10
N THR A 88 -1.11 26.75 18.07
CA THR A 88 -0.89 27.66 19.20
C THR A 88 -2.00 28.68 19.32
N MET A 89 -2.35 29.03 20.54
CA MET A 89 -3.19 30.20 20.91
C MET A 89 -2.35 31.34 21.47
N SER A 90 -1.05 31.13 21.69
CA SER A 90 -0.15 32.12 22.30
C SER A 90 0.36 33.13 21.27
N ASN A 91 0.38 34.38 21.67
CA ASN A 91 0.95 35.46 20.85
C ASN A 91 2.42 35.81 21.21
N ASP A 92 3.01 35.03 22.09
CA ASP A 92 4.35 35.23 22.64
C ASP A 92 5.26 33.98 22.55
N LEU A 93 4.96 33.08 21.61
CA LEU A 93 5.89 31.97 21.30
C LEU A 93 7.28 32.48 20.96
N PHE A 94 8.28 31.77 21.43
CA PHE A 94 9.64 32.03 20.96
C PHE A 94 9.74 31.79 19.44
N THR A 95 10.15 32.82 18.70
CA THR A 95 10.46 32.73 17.28
C THR A 95 11.91 33.13 17.01
N SER A 96 12.51 32.52 15.99
CA SER A 96 13.89 32.86 15.60
C SER A 96 13.97 34.27 14.98
N THR A 97 15.14 34.89 15.03
CA THR A 97 15.37 36.26 14.51
C THR A 97 14.99 36.43 13.03
N ASN A 98 15.15 35.36 12.24
CA ASN A 98 14.82 35.33 10.81
C ASN A 98 13.59 34.47 10.51
N ALA A 99 12.67 34.34 11.48
CA ALA A 99 11.43 33.60 11.27
C ALA A 99 10.64 34.13 10.08
N LEU A 100 10.02 33.24 9.30
CA LEU A 100 9.08 33.64 8.24
C LEU A 100 8.01 34.58 8.81
N ASN A 101 7.47 34.24 9.97
CA ASN A 101 6.50 35.06 10.69
C ASN A 101 6.79 35.04 12.19
N SER A 102 7.05 36.21 12.77
CA SER A 102 7.28 36.39 14.19
C SER A 102 6.04 36.83 14.97
N ASN A 103 4.92 37.03 14.30
CA ASN A 103 3.68 37.54 14.91
C ASN A 103 2.58 36.50 14.82
N TYR A 104 1.84 36.38 15.91
CA TYR A 104 0.54 35.70 15.97
C TYR A 104 -0.51 36.53 15.25
N LEU A 105 -1.25 35.95 14.31
CA LEU A 105 -2.16 36.69 13.44
C LEU A 105 -3.62 36.27 13.55
N GLY A 106 -3.91 35.06 14.06
CA GLY A 106 -5.22 34.48 14.01
C GLY A 106 -5.88 34.21 15.37
N ASN A 107 -6.88 33.36 15.36
CA ASN A 107 -7.49 32.80 16.56
C ASN A 107 -6.70 31.57 17.06
N ILE A 108 -6.18 30.79 16.11
CA ILE A 108 -5.21 29.71 16.29
C ILE A 108 -4.27 29.80 15.10
N ASP A 109 -2.97 29.85 15.36
CA ASP A 109 -1.96 29.73 14.32
C ASP A 109 -1.27 28.38 14.42
N GLY A 110 -0.76 27.88 13.30
CA GLY A 110 0.22 26.81 13.29
C GLY A 110 1.56 27.32 13.80
N PHE A 111 2.40 26.41 14.19
CA PHE A 111 3.82 26.67 14.41
C PHE A 111 4.69 25.55 13.84
N VAL A 112 5.94 25.85 13.59
CA VAL A 112 6.99 24.86 13.37
C VAL A 112 8.25 25.29 14.10
N VAL A 113 8.88 24.34 14.79
CA VAL A 113 10.11 24.55 15.56
C VAL A 113 11.12 23.46 15.23
N ASN A 114 12.38 23.84 15.03
CA ASN A 114 13.53 22.96 14.79
C ASN A 114 14.44 22.93 15.99
N TYR A 115 14.89 21.76 16.41
CA TYR A 115 15.79 21.58 17.54
C TYR A 115 17.12 20.98 17.16
N ASN A 116 18.13 21.31 17.94
CA ASN A 116 19.42 20.62 17.92
C ASN A 116 19.25 19.19 18.46
N THR A 117 19.68 18.21 17.69
CA THR A 117 19.53 16.78 18.01
C THR A 117 20.28 16.33 19.27
N GLN A 118 21.32 17.07 19.71
CA GLN A 118 22.20 16.67 20.83
C GLN A 118 21.74 17.26 22.17
N ASN A 119 21.23 18.48 22.18
CA ASN A 119 20.96 19.21 23.41
C ASN A 119 19.55 19.82 23.51
N GLY A 120 18.68 19.63 22.51
CA GLY A 120 17.32 20.14 22.53
C GLY A 120 17.17 21.65 22.42
N ASN A 121 18.24 22.41 22.10
CA ASN A 121 18.15 23.85 21.90
C ASN A 121 17.39 24.16 20.60
N ILE A 122 16.59 25.23 20.62
CA ILE A 122 15.88 25.69 19.42
C ILE A 122 16.90 26.26 18.42
N LEU A 123 16.83 25.81 17.18
CA LEU A 123 17.62 26.29 16.05
C LEU A 123 16.84 27.31 15.22
N ALA A 124 15.57 27.02 14.95
CA ALA A 124 14.67 27.90 14.22
C ALA A 124 13.23 27.66 14.66
N SER A 125 12.40 28.69 14.61
CA SER A 125 10.97 28.57 14.87
C SER A 125 10.20 29.73 14.25
N THR A 126 8.94 29.47 13.83
CA THR A 126 8.07 30.46 13.20
C THR A 126 6.60 30.13 13.45
N TYR A 127 5.75 31.15 13.46
CA TYR A 127 4.31 30.97 13.28
C TYR A 127 3.97 30.61 11.84
N ILE A 128 2.86 29.89 11.67
CA ILE A 128 2.29 29.51 10.37
C ILE A 128 0.81 29.87 10.39
N GLY A 129 0.43 30.94 9.74
CA GLY A 129 -0.94 31.37 9.75
C GLY A 129 -1.18 32.72 9.10
N ASP A 130 -2.43 33.15 9.18
CA ASP A 130 -2.96 34.46 8.84
C ASP A 130 -4.09 34.84 9.83
N SER A 131 -5.00 35.74 9.46
CA SER A 131 -6.01 36.29 10.38
C SER A 131 -7.12 35.35 10.83
N GLY A 132 -7.11 34.07 10.43
CA GLY A 132 -8.16 33.07 10.77
C GLY A 132 -7.67 31.96 11.69
N PHE A 133 -8.35 30.82 11.59
CA PHE A 133 -7.90 29.56 12.15
C PHE A 133 -6.90 28.91 11.18
N ASN A 134 -5.71 28.62 11.68
CA ASN A 134 -4.67 27.95 10.90
C ASN A 134 -3.95 26.94 11.79
N GLN A 135 -4.11 25.66 11.53
CA GLN A 135 -3.53 24.62 12.38
C GLN A 135 -2.74 23.64 11.52
N CYS A 136 -1.48 23.43 11.89
CA CYS A 136 -0.64 22.41 11.28
C CYS A 136 -0.86 21.06 11.95
N TYR A 137 -1.03 20.01 11.16
CA TYR A 137 -1.24 18.64 11.64
C TYR A 137 -0.04 17.73 11.39
N PHE A 138 0.69 17.97 10.30
CA PHE A 138 1.83 17.14 9.90
C PHE A 138 2.99 17.98 9.43
N VAL A 139 4.19 17.49 9.71
CA VAL A 139 5.44 17.95 9.12
C VAL A 139 6.12 16.81 8.37
N GLN A 140 6.70 17.11 7.22
CA GLN A 140 7.61 16.24 6.46
C GLN A 140 8.83 17.03 6.05
N VAL A 141 9.95 16.34 5.80
CA VAL A 141 11.21 16.96 5.39
C VAL A 141 11.72 16.20 4.17
N ASP A 142 12.01 16.93 3.08
CA ASP A 142 12.53 16.33 1.86
C ASP A 142 14.06 16.12 1.89
N LEU A 143 14.60 15.54 0.82
CA LEU A 143 16.05 15.28 0.70
C LEU A 143 16.92 16.56 0.66
N ASN A 144 16.32 17.72 0.36
CA ASN A 144 16.98 19.02 0.40
C ASN A 144 16.93 19.66 1.79
N ASN A 145 16.27 18.98 2.75
CA ASN A 145 15.90 19.45 4.09
C ASN A 145 14.84 20.58 4.07
N ASP A 146 14.13 20.77 2.97
CA ASP A 146 12.98 21.67 2.94
C ASP A 146 11.81 21.07 3.72
N VAL A 147 11.08 21.93 4.43
CA VAL A 147 10.05 21.54 5.40
C VAL A 147 8.68 21.71 4.80
N TYR A 148 7.90 20.65 4.78
CA TYR A 148 6.52 20.64 4.31
C TYR A 148 5.57 20.50 5.48
N LEU A 149 4.55 21.34 5.51
CA LEU A 149 3.48 21.34 6.48
C LEU A 149 2.15 21.04 5.80
N PHE A 150 1.35 20.18 6.40
CA PHE A 150 -0.03 19.94 6.00
C PHE A 150 -0.97 20.34 7.12
N GLY A 151 -1.92 21.20 6.80
CA GLY A 151 -2.81 21.78 7.81
C GLY A 151 -4.18 22.18 7.29
N LEU A 152 -4.94 22.79 8.19
CA LEU A 152 -6.29 23.34 7.96
C LEU A 152 -6.30 24.84 8.15
N THR A 153 -7.14 25.51 7.35
CA THR A 153 -7.44 26.94 7.46
C THR A 153 -8.93 27.20 7.24
N ASP A 154 -9.50 28.18 7.93
CA ASP A 154 -10.83 28.71 7.65
C ASP A 154 -10.77 30.13 7.04
N SER A 155 -9.59 30.56 6.62
CA SER A 155 -9.31 31.90 6.11
C SER A 155 -8.71 31.88 4.70
N LEU A 156 -8.44 33.09 4.18
CA LEU A 156 -7.82 33.28 2.86
C LEU A 156 -6.28 33.10 2.94
N TYR A 157 -5.84 31.95 3.47
CA TYR A 157 -4.43 31.61 3.59
C TYR A 157 -3.65 31.91 2.31
N SER A 158 -2.53 32.59 2.43
CA SER A 158 -1.73 33.08 1.29
C SER A 158 -1.13 31.96 0.47
N VAL A 159 -1.21 32.04 -0.85
CA VAL A 159 -0.65 31.06 -1.79
C VAL A 159 0.55 31.62 -2.55
N PHE A 160 1.55 30.76 -2.76
CA PHE A 160 2.79 31.09 -3.47
C PHE A 160 3.42 29.84 -4.12
N PRO A 161 3.91 29.91 -5.36
CA PRO A 161 3.68 30.99 -6.35
C PRO A 161 2.24 31.01 -6.85
N THR A 162 1.85 31.97 -7.69
CA THR A 162 0.46 32.10 -8.15
C THR A 162 0.02 31.05 -9.16
N ASN A 163 0.95 30.36 -9.80
CA ASN A 163 0.67 29.26 -10.76
C ASN A 163 0.55 27.87 -10.08
N ILE A 164 -0.04 27.82 -8.93
CA ILE A 164 -0.27 26.62 -8.14
C ILE A 164 -1.55 25.90 -8.59
N TYR A 165 -1.68 24.60 -8.26
CA TYR A 165 -2.86 23.80 -8.58
C TYR A 165 -4.18 24.43 -8.11
N SER A 166 -4.20 24.93 -6.88
CA SER A 166 -5.40 25.54 -6.31
C SER A 166 -5.04 26.60 -5.27
N SER A 167 -5.84 27.67 -5.24
CA SER A 167 -5.80 28.72 -4.23
C SER A 167 -7.06 28.78 -3.37
N ILE A 168 -7.93 27.78 -3.48
CA ILE A 168 -9.24 27.73 -2.78
C ILE A 168 -9.37 26.41 -2.02
N GLY A 169 -10.08 26.46 -0.90
CA GLY A 169 -10.29 25.30 -0.01
C GLY A 169 -9.78 25.57 1.39
N SER A 170 -10.03 24.62 2.27
CA SER A 170 -9.73 24.69 3.70
C SER A 170 -8.54 23.86 4.14
N GLN A 171 -7.91 23.13 3.24
CA GLN A 171 -6.66 22.44 3.50
C GLN A 171 -5.52 23.23 2.86
N PHE A 172 -4.36 23.28 3.54
CA PHE A 172 -3.16 23.88 2.97
C PHE A 172 -1.96 22.94 3.03
N ILE A 173 -1.08 23.10 2.05
CA ILE A 173 0.30 22.58 2.08
C ILE A 173 1.22 23.78 1.98
N HIS A 174 2.19 23.87 2.90
CA HIS A 174 3.17 24.94 2.94
C HIS A 174 4.57 24.36 2.99
N LYS A 175 5.38 24.68 2.01
CA LYS A 175 6.80 24.31 1.94
C LYS A 175 7.65 25.51 2.32
N LEU A 176 8.55 25.31 3.29
CA LEU A 176 9.51 26.30 3.76
C LEU A 176 10.94 25.83 3.49
N ASP A 177 11.87 26.78 3.50
CA ASP A 177 13.28 26.46 3.57
C ASP A 177 13.65 25.85 4.94
N TYR A 178 14.81 25.18 5.02
CA TYR A 178 15.27 24.49 6.24
C TYR A 178 15.46 25.41 7.45
N ASN A 179 15.65 26.72 7.25
CA ASN A 179 15.80 27.72 8.31
C ASN A 179 14.44 28.29 8.79
N LEU A 180 13.33 27.89 8.18
CA LEU A 180 11.98 28.39 8.48
C LEU A 180 11.84 29.91 8.24
N SER A 181 12.58 30.45 7.27
CA SER A 181 12.66 31.87 7.01
C SER A 181 11.97 32.30 5.71
N ASN A 182 11.73 31.38 4.77
CA ASN A 182 11.13 31.68 3.49
C ASN A 182 10.08 30.65 3.09
N THR A 183 8.96 31.13 2.53
CA THR A 183 8.01 30.30 1.80
C THR A 183 8.59 29.90 0.45
N LEU A 184 8.68 28.61 0.18
CA LEU A 184 9.03 28.06 -1.13
C LEU A 184 7.80 27.75 -1.97
N ILE A 185 6.78 27.13 -1.33
CA ILE A 185 5.47 26.84 -1.93
C ILE A 185 4.41 26.99 -0.84
N SER A 186 3.26 27.55 -1.21
CA SER A 186 2.07 27.56 -0.37
C SER A 186 0.84 27.37 -1.26
N SER A 187 -0.02 26.43 -0.93
CA SER A 187 -1.20 26.06 -1.72
C SER A 187 -2.37 25.75 -0.81
N ARG A 188 -3.58 26.05 -1.28
CA ARG A 188 -4.83 25.59 -0.67
C ARG A 188 -5.53 24.64 -1.63
N PHE A 189 -6.24 23.66 -1.08
CA PHE A 189 -7.08 22.75 -1.86
C PHE A 189 -8.31 22.33 -1.06
N GLY A 190 -9.29 21.77 -1.74
CA GLY A 190 -10.55 21.35 -1.15
C GLY A 190 -11.71 21.47 -2.14
N ASN A 191 -12.93 21.51 -1.62
CA ASN A 191 -14.14 21.65 -2.44
C ASN A 191 -14.48 23.11 -2.84
N GLY A 192 -13.57 24.04 -2.60
CA GLY A 192 -13.76 25.46 -2.92
C GLY A 192 -14.32 26.31 -1.79
N ASN A 193 -14.79 25.72 -0.71
CA ASN A 193 -15.27 26.43 0.49
C ASN A 193 -14.16 26.55 1.54
N LEU A 194 -14.33 27.49 2.46
CA LEU A 194 -13.48 27.62 3.66
C LEU A 194 -13.91 26.70 4.80
N SER A 195 -15.05 26.01 4.66
CA SER A 195 -15.45 24.96 5.60
C SER A 195 -14.53 23.77 5.50
N ARG A 196 -14.22 23.15 6.63
CA ARG A 196 -13.39 21.94 6.69
C ARG A 196 -13.94 20.87 5.75
N ASN A 197 -13.06 20.26 4.94
CA ASN A 197 -13.41 19.15 4.07
C ASN A 197 -12.95 17.81 4.67
N ILE A 198 -11.72 17.74 5.13
CA ILE A 198 -11.13 16.53 5.72
C ILE A 198 -10.39 16.86 7.02
N THR A 199 -10.41 15.91 7.94
CA THR A 199 -9.48 15.86 9.07
C THR A 199 -8.25 15.10 8.60
N PRO A 200 -7.04 15.73 8.61
CA PRO A 200 -5.82 15.08 8.15
C PRO A 200 -5.50 13.81 8.96
N SER A 201 -5.22 12.69 8.30
CA SER A 201 -4.89 11.41 8.94
C SER A 201 -3.49 10.89 8.62
N ALA A 202 -2.95 11.19 7.43
CA ALA A 202 -1.58 10.85 7.06
C ALA A 202 -1.02 11.82 6.01
N PHE A 203 0.30 11.99 6.04
CA PHE A 203 1.04 12.87 5.15
C PHE A 203 2.41 12.29 4.83
N LEU A 204 2.84 12.34 3.56
CA LEU A 204 4.16 11.91 3.12
C LEU A 204 4.65 12.82 2.00
N VAL A 205 5.91 13.19 2.06
CA VAL A 205 6.68 13.70 0.92
C VAL A 205 7.69 12.62 0.53
N SER A 206 7.53 12.07 -0.66
CA SER A 206 8.41 11.00 -1.15
C SER A 206 9.80 11.53 -1.53
N ASN A 207 10.75 10.61 -1.73
CA ASN A 207 12.11 10.96 -2.16
C ASN A 207 12.17 11.72 -3.49
N CYS A 208 11.13 11.64 -4.32
CA CYS A 208 11.01 12.43 -5.56
C CYS A 208 10.18 13.71 -5.38
N GLY A 209 9.80 14.02 -4.16
CA GLY A 209 9.01 15.20 -3.85
C GLY A 209 7.52 15.07 -4.12
N LEU A 210 6.98 13.90 -4.52
CA LEU A 210 5.54 13.70 -4.61
C LEU A 210 4.90 13.82 -3.22
N ILE A 211 3.76 14.48 -3.16
CA ILE A 211 3.08 14.84 -1.93
C ILE A 211 1.82 13.99 -1.82
N TYR A 212 1.80 13.09 -0.83
CA TYR A 212 0.70 12.17 -0.54
C TYR A 212 -0.06 12.65 0.68
N ILE A 213 -1.37 12.70 0.58
CA ILE A 213 -2.25 13.05 1.68
C ILE A 213 -3.35 12.01 1.86
N SER A 214 -3.75 11.84 3.11
CA SER A 214 -4.97 11.16 3.52
C SER A 214 -5.68 11.97 4.58
N GLY A 215 -7.00 11.96 4.53
CA GLY A 215 -7.86 12.54 5.54
C GLY A 215 -9.25 11.96 5.43
N TRP A 216 -10.10 12.23 6.40
CA TRP A 216 -11.47 11.72 6.44
C TRP A 216 -12.48 12.85 6.69
N GLY A 217 -13.64 12.74 6.08
CA GLY A 217 -14.78 13.59 6.36
C GLY A 217 -15.63 13.02 7.49
N GLY A 218 -16.31 13.89 8.21
CA GLY A 218 -17.15 13.48 9.33
C GLY A 218 -18.61 13.85 9.16
N LEU A 219 -19.39 13.51 10.17
CA LEU A 219 -20.84 13.67 10.22
C LEU A 219 -21.30 15.05 10.67
N SER A 220 -20.41 15.86 11.19
CA SER A 220 -20.74 17.18 11.72
C SER A 220 -19.96 18.27 11.01
N THR A 221 -20.47 19.48 11.04
CA THR A 221 -19.77 20.66 10.54
C THR A 221 -18.39 20.86 11.19
N SER A 222 -18.18 20.26 12.37
CA SER A 222 -16.91 20.31 13.11
C SER A 222 -15.85 19.38 12.50
N TRP A 223 -16.24 18.30 11.80
CA TRP A 223 -15.35 17.23 11.35
C TRP A 223 -15.10 17.27 9.83
N GLY A 224 -15.84 18.11 9.14
CA GLY A 224 -15.71 18.31 7.72
C GLY A 224 -16.62 17.40 6.87
N SER A 225 -16.54 17.57 5.56
CA SER A 225 -17.23 16.70 4.60
C SER A 225 -16.41 16.55 3.34
N THR A 226 -16.21 15.32 2.91
CA THR A 226 -15.50 14.99 1.64
C THR A 226 -16.32 15.35 0.40
N SER A 227 -17.59 15.76 0.54
CA SER A 227 -18.43 16.12 -0.60
C SER A 227 -17.79 17.17 -1.50
N ASN A 228 -17.81 16.90 -2.82
CA ASN A 228 -17.26 17.77 -3.87
C ASN A 228 -15.74 18.00 -3.80
N MET A 229 -14.98 17.14 -3.13
CA MET A 229 -13.53 17.15 -3.24
C MET A 229 -13.10 16.80 -4.68
N PRO A 230 -12.00 17.39 -5.19
CA PRO A 230 -11.55 17.14 -6.56
C PRO A 230 -11.12 15.69 -6.78
N LEU A 231 -11.46 15.12 -7.93
CA LEU A 231 -11.18 13.74 -8.29
C LEU A 231 -10.28 13.68 -9.53
N VAL A 232 -9.26 12.83 -9.48
CA VAL A 232 -8.35 12.52 -10.60
C VAL A 232 -8.01 11.04 -10.55
N ASN A 233 -8.28 10.29 -11.62
CA ASN A 233 -8.03 8.86 -11.71
C ASN A 233 -8.62 8.05 -10.52
N ALA A 234 -9.79 8.46 -10.06
CA ALA A 234 -10.39 8.00 -8.82
C ALA A 234 -10.72 6.49 -8.83
N TYR A 235 -10.36 5.79 -7.75
CA TYR A 235 -10.87 4.45 -7.45
C TYR A 235 -12.36 4.47 -7.13
N GLN A 236 -12.79 5.43 -6.28
CA GLN A 236 -14.19 5.66 -5.92
C GLN A 236 -14.52 7.14 -6.19
N ASN A 237 -15.61 7.38 -6.94
CA ASN A 237 -16.00 8.71 -7.39
C ASN A 237 -17.26 9.27 -6.71
N ASN A 238 -17.85 8.53 -5.79
CA ASN A 238 -19.00 8.93 -5.00
C ASN A 238 -18.68 8.84 -3.50
N THR A 239 -19.31 9.69 -2.71
CA THR A 239 -19.16 9.78 -1.27
C THR A 239 -20.49 10.19 -0.63
N ASP A 240 -20.77 9.72 0.58
CA ASP A 240 -21.82 10.23 1.44
C ASP A 240 -21.39 11.49 2.24
N GLY A 241 -20.12 11.87 2.10
CA GLY A 241 -19.50 13.02 2.78
C GLY A 241 -18.68 12.64 4.02
N ALA A 242 -18.66 11.37 4.41
CA ALA A 242 -18.00 10.87 5.60
C ALA A 242 -16.99 9.75 5.31
N ASP A 243 -16.41 9.75 4.11
CA ASP A 243 -15.41 8.82 3.65
C ASP A 243 -13.98 9.34 3.86
N PHE A 244 -13.00 8.48 3.64
CA PHE A 244 -11.62 8.89 3.42
C PHE A 244 -11.49 9.60 2.07
N TYR A 245 -10.55 10.53 2.03
CA TYR A 245 -10.07 11.16 0.80
C TYR A 245 -8.56 10.99 0.70
N LEU A 246 -8.12 10.44 -0.43
CA LEU A 246 -6.72 10.16 -0.74
C LEU A 246 -6.31 11.02 -1.94
N ALA A 247 -5.18 11.71 -1.86
CA ALA A 247 -4.68 12.48 -2.98
C ALA A 247 -3.16 12.46 -3.10
N VAL A 248 -2.69 12.65 -4.34
CA VAL A 248 -1.26 12.81 -4.67
C VAL A 248 -1.10 14.05 -5.52
N PHE A 249 -0.16 14.91 -5.14
CA PHE A 249 0.24 16.08 -5.90
C PHE A 249 1.69 15.93 -6.37
N ASN A 250 2.03 16.61 -7.46
CA ASN A 250 3.42 16.76 -7.87
C ASN A 250 4.18 17.69 -6.89
N GLN A 251 5.53 17.64 -6.96
CA GLN A 251 6.42 18.30 -6.00
C GLN A 251 6.29 19.82 -5.94
N ASP A 252 5.83 20.45 -7.02
CA ASP A 252 5.66 21.90 -7.13
C ASP A 252 4.22 22.36 -6.88
N MET A 253 3.33 21.42 -6.49
CA MET A 253 1.91 21.67 -6.24
C MET A 253 1.16 22.31 -7.43
N GLN A 254 1.63 22.12 -8.67
CA GLN A 254 0.97 22.66 -9.87
C GLN A 254 -0.07 21.70 -10.44
N SER A 255 -0.04 20.42 -10.07
CA SER A 255 -1.01 19.43 -10.53
C SER A 255 -1.34 18.39 -9.46
N MET A 256 -2.60 17.96 -9.47
CA MET A 256 -3.06 16.76 -8.77
C MET A 256 -2.89 15.58 -9.71
N LEU A 257 -2.21 14.53 -9.26
CA LEU A 257 -1.94 13.31 -10.03
C LEU A 257 -2.97 12.22 -9.73
N TYR A 258 -3.50 12.21 -8.51
CA TYR A 258 -4.51 11.29 -8.03
C TYR A 258 -5.42 11.99 -7.03
N GLY A 259 -6.71 11.63 -7.03
CA GLY A 259 -7.68 12.08 -6.03
C GLY A 259 -8.88 11.13 -6.02
N SER A 260 -9.17 10.51 -4.88
CA SER A 260 -10.22 9.50 -4.75
C SER A 260 -10.86 9.50 -3.36
N PHE A 261 -12.12 9.12 -3.31
CA PHE A 261 -12.75 8.68 -2.06
C PHE A 261 -12.41 7.22 -1.76
N PHE A 262 -12.61 6.83 -0.50
CA PHE A 262 -12.60 5.44 -0.06
C PHE A 262 -13.45 5.28 1.20
N GLY A 263 -14.54 4.54 1.10
CA GLY A 263 -15.48 4.30 2.19
C GLY A 263 -16.79 3.67 1.70
N GLY A 264 -17.71 3.43 2.62
CA GLY A 264 -19.04 2.93 2.31
C GLY A 264 -19.96 4.03 1.74
N ASN A 265 -21.11 3.64 1.22
CA ASN A 265 -22.09 4.61 0.69
C ASN A 265 -23.06 5.14 1.77
N GLN A 266 -23.08 4.52 2.94
CA GLN A 266 -23.96 4.83 4.07
C GLN A 266 -23.23 4.74 5.41
N SER A 267 -22.10 4.05 5.45
CA SER A 267 -21.25 3.98 6.64
C SER A 267 -20.38 5.22 6.74
N LYS A 268 -19.92 5.46 7.94
CA LYS A 268 -19.11 6.62 8.26
C LYS A 268 -17.80 6.14 8.83
N GLU A 269 -16.75 6.48 8.13
CA GLU A 269 -15.41 6.05 8.47
C GLU A 269 -14.61 7.20 9.07
N HIS A 270 -13.85 6.91 10.11
CA HIS A 270 -12.96 7.87 10.73
C HIS A 270 -11.78 7.19 11.40
N VAL A 271 -10.80 7.98 11.79
CA VAL A 271 -9.64 7.52 12.55
C VAL A 271 -9.69 8.15 13.94
N ASP A 272 -9.62 7.32 14.97
CA ASP A 272 -9.38 7.75 16.33
C ASP A 272 -7.87 7.70 16.61
N GLY A 273 -7.25 8.87 16.81
CA GLY A 273 -5.89 8.97 17.34
C GLY A 273 -4.75 8.47 16.45
N GLY A 274 -4.50 9.04 15.31
CA GLY A 274 -3.17 9.02 14.65
C GLY A 274 -2.60 7.66 14.21
N THR A 275 -3.42 6.67 13.91
CA THR A 275 -2.99 5.30 13.55
C THR A 275 -2.61 5.12 12.07
N SER A 276 -2.73 6.15 11.26
CA SER A 276 -2.49 6.11 9.82
C SER A 276 -1.06 6.43 9.46
N ARG A 277 -0.49 5.71 8.49
CA ARG A 277 0.87 5.96 8.01
C ARG A 277 0.97 5.63 6.52
N PHE A 278 1.73 6.46 5.80
CA PHE A 278 2.31 6.08 4.52
C PHE A 278 3.64 5.37 4.75
N ASP A 279 3.91 4.33 3.97
CA ASP A 279 5.29 3.87 3.81
C ASP A 279 6.05 4.81 2.84
N LYS A 280 7.38 4.64 2.76
CA LYS A 280 8.21 5.51 1.90
C LYS A 280 7.90 5.39 0.40
N ASN A 281 7.10 4.43 0.00
CA ASN A 281 6.72 4.16 -1.39
C ASN A 281 5.30 4.68 -1.70
N GLY A 282 4.64 5.37 -0.78
CA GLY A 282 3.31 5.94 -1.00
C GLY A 282 2.15 4.97 -0.75
N LYS A 283 2.40 3.81 -0.16
CA LYS A 283 1.34 2.93 0.32
C LYS A 283 0.83 3.43 1.67
N ILE A 284 -0.47 3.62 1.78
CA ILE A 284 -1.09 3.95 3.06
C ILE A 284 -1.63 2.69 3.75
N TYR A 285 -1.41 2.61 5.05
CA TYR A 285 -1.95 1.60 5.95
C TYR A 285 -2.77 2.33 7.00
N GLN A 286 -4.04 1.96 7.12
CA GLN A 286 -4.93 2.58 8.10
C GLN A 286 -5.71 1.53 8.87
N ALA A 287 -5.76 1.69 10.20
CA ALA A 287 -6.74 1.08 11.08
C ALA A 287 -7.80 2.14 11.39
N VAL A 288 -9.06 1.81 11.19
CA VAL A 288 -10.15 2.79 11.14
C VAL A 288 -11.37 2.28 11.89
N CYS A 289 -12.20 3.20 12.35
CA CYS A 289 -13.58 2.91 12.69
C CYS A 289 -14.36 2.78 11.38
N ALA A 290 -14.79 1.58 11.03
CA ALA A 290 -15.50 1.26 9.80
C ALA A 290 -16.93 0.81 10.05
N GLY A 291 -17.82 1.02 9.09
CA GLY A 291 -19.21 0.58 9.16
C GLY A 291 -19.98 1.23 10.31
N CYS A 292 -19.65 2.47 10.68
CA CYS A 292 -20.29 3.16 11.79
C CYS A 292 -21.80 3.31 11.57
N GLN A 293 -22.57 3.27 12.66
CA GLN A 293 -24.02 3.22 12.71
C GLN A 293 -24.59 1.84 12.31
N GLY A 294 -23.78 0.77 12.30
CA GLY A 294 -24.23 -0.58 12.02
C GLY A 294 -24.40 -0.89 10.54
N ASN A 295 -23.84 -0.04 9.65
CA ASN A 295 -23.83 -0.31 8.22
C ASN A 295 -22.76 -1.35 7.86
N ASP A 296 -22.99 -2.09 6.77
CA ASP A 296 -22.15 -3.21 6.33
C ASP A 296 -21.71 -3.00 4.87
N ASP A 297 -21.27 -1.80 4.55
CA ASP A 297 -20.90 -1.40 3.19
C ASP A 297 -19.47 -0.83 3.05
N PHE A 298 -18.63 -1.00 4.10
CA PHE A 298 -17.21 -0.67 4.00
C PHE A 298 -16.53 -1.54 2.93
N PRO A 299 -15.78 -0.95 1.97
CA PRO A 299 -15.19 -1.69 0.87
C PRO A 299 -14.19 -2.76 1.37
N SER A 300 -14.47 -4.02 1.06
CA SER A 300 -13.61 -5.17 1.37
C SER A 300 -13.09 -5.83 0.09
N THR A 301 -11.92 -6.47 0.18
CA THR A 301 -11.36 -7.27 -0.91
C THR A 301 -11.71 -8.76 -0.72
N PRO A 302 -11.71 -9.57 -1.78
CA PRO A 302 -11.94 -11.02 -1.65
C PRO A 302 -10.95 -11.68 -0.67
N ASN A 303 -11.43 -12.68 0.08
CA ASN A 303 -10.63 -13.49 1.03
C ASN A 303 -10.07 -12.72 2.23
N VAL A 304 -10.73 -11.66 2.67
CA VAL A 304 -10.40 -10.97 3.94
C VAL A 304 -10.82 -11.78 5.16
N VAL A 305 -10.32 -11.40 6.34
CA VAL A 305 -10.65 -12.05 7.62
C VAL A 305 -12.15 -11.91 7.95
N SER A 306 -12.74 -10.75 7.66
CA SER A 306 -14.18 -10.48 7.77
C SER A 306 -14.55 -9.39 6.77
N ASP A 307 -15.66 -9.57 6.09
CA ASP A 307 -16.28 -8.61 5.17
C ASP A 307 -17.60 -8.05 5.70
N THR A 308 -17.94 -8.35 6.96
CA THR A 308 -19.20 -7.95 7.58
C THR A 308 -19.00 -7.21 8.89
N ASN A 309 -19.85 -6.19 9.13
CA ASN A 309 -19.95 -5.52 10.40
C ASN A 309 -20.89 -6.32 11.33
N GLY A 310 -20.31 -7.05 12.30
CA GLY A 310 -21.09 -7.82 13.28
C GLY A 310 -21.71 -7.01 14.42
N GLY A 311 -21.57 -5.67 14.44
CA GLY A 311 -21.98 -4.77 15.52
C GLY A 311 -23.07 -3.78 15.13
N GLN A 312 -23.63 -3.09 16.15
CA GLN A 312 -24.58 -1.97 15.95
C GLN A 312 -23.86 -0.60 15.86
N TYR A 313 -22.55 -0.59 16.08
CA TYR A 313 -21.70 0.60 16.10
C TYR A 313 -20.57 0.42 15.08
N CYS A 314 -19.50 1.22 15.22
CA CYS A 314 -18.31 1.04 14.40
C CYS A 314 -17.58 -0.26 14.75
N ASN A 315 -17.00 -0.92 13.76
CA ASN A 315 -16.04 -2.00 13.92
C ASN A 315 -14.64 -1.52 13.55
N LEU A 316 -13.64 -2.25 14.03
CA LEU A 316 -12.27 -2.05 13.57
C LEU A 316 -12.16 -2.55 12.12
N GLY A 317 -11.99 -1.63 11.19
CA GLY A 317 -11.59 -1.89 9.83
C GLY A 317 -10.08 -1.67 9.65
N ALA A 318 -9.51 -2.29 8.64
CA ALA A 318 -8.15 -2.00 8.21
C ALA A 318 -8.07 -2.02 6.69
N PHE A 319 -7.39 -1.03 6.12
CA PHE A 319 -7.13 -1.06 4.69
C PHE A 319 -5.70 -0.68 4.36
N LYS A 320 -5.25 -1.23 3.23
CA LYS A 320 -4.02 -0.85 2.55
C LYS A 320 -4.39 -0.30 1.19
N PHE A 321 -3.98 0.92 0.91
CA PHE A 321 -4.21 1.53 -0.39
C PHE A 321 -2.87 1.87 -1.05
N ASN A 322 -2.70 1.44 -2.30
CA ASN A 322 -1.46 1.67 -3.04
C ASN A 322 -1.64 2.90 -3.95
N LEU A 323 -0.90 3.95 -3.67
CA LEU A 323 -0.85 5.19 -4.46
C LEU A 323 0.47 5.30 -5.27
N GLU A 324 1.19 4.18 -5.44
CA GLU A 324 2.42 4.15 -6.21
C GLU A 324 2.16 4.50 -7.67
N SER A 325 3.12 5.16 -8.28
CA SER A 325 3.04 5.53 -9.70
C SER A 325 3.23 4.32 -10.63
N ILE A 326 3.88 3.24 -10.16
CA ILE A 326 4.07 1.97 -10.87
C ILE A 326 3.48 0.86 -10.02
N SER A 327 2.67 0.02 -10.64
CA SER A 327 2.11 -1.19 -10.05
C SER A 327 2.25 -2.34 -11.04
N SER A 328 2.99 -3.38 -10.66
CA SER A 328 3.16 -4.59 -11.45
C SER A 328 2.03 -5.57 -11.21
N SER A 329 1.51 -6.15 -12.29
CA SER A 329 0.50 -7.20 -12.23
C SER A 329 0.63 -8.16 -13.41
N ILE A 330 0.52 -9.45 -13.13
CA ILE A 330 0.62 -10.53 -14.12
C ILE A 330 -0.74 -11.18 -14.31
N SER A 331 -1.13 -11.38 -15.57
CA SER A 331 -2.26 -12.20 -15.95
C SER A 331 -1.79 -13.38 -16.81
N ILE A 332 -2.30 -14.55 -16.52
CA ILE A 332 -2.01 -15.79 -17.23
C ILE A 332 -3.30 -16.59 -17.47
N PRO A 333 -3.39 -17.37 -18.56
CA PRO A 333 -4.56 -18.20 -18.85
C PRO A 333 -4.79 -19.32 -17.83
N SER A 334 -3.72 -19.85 -17.26
CA SER A 334 -3.72 -20.96 -16.30
C SER A 334 -2.44 -20.97 -15.48
N TYR A 335 -2.47 -21.49 -14.25
CA TYR A 335 -1.28 -21.74 -13.42
C TYR A 335 -0.56 -23.04 -13.76
N PHE A 336 -0.98 -23.76 -14.81
CA PHE A 336 -0.26 -24.89 -15.36
C PHE A 336 -0.19 -24.81 -16.89
N ALA A 337 0.88 -25.36 -17.45
CA ALA A 337 1.12 -25.50 -18.88
C ALA A 337 1.46 -26.95 -19.24
N CYS A 338 1.20 -27.34 -20.47
CA CYS A 338 1.53 -28.67 -20.97
C CYS A 338 2.50 -28.58 -22.17
N LEU A 339 3.59 -29.32 -22.12
CA LEU A 339 4.54 -29.42 -23.22
C LEU A 339 3.99 -30.26 -24.40
N PRO A 340 4.34 -29.91 -25.68
CA PRO A 340 4.99 -28.67 -26.09
C PRO A 340 3.97 -27.58 -26.31
N ASN A 341 4.10 -26.44 -25.63
CA ASN A 341 3.14 -25.34 -25.82
C ASN A 341 3.81 -23.98 -25.61
N SER A 342 3.33 -22.99 -26.34
CA SER A 342 3.64 -21.58 -26.11
C SER A 342 2.72 -20.99 -25.05
N TYR A 343 3.28 -20.43 -24.01
CA TYR A 343 2.56 -19.85 -22.88
C TYR A 343 2.53 -18.34 -22.99
N GLN A 344 1.33 -17.77 -23.02
CA GLN A 344 1.15 -16.32 -23.12
C GLN A 344 1.15 -15.67 -21.75
N PHE A 345 2.07 -14.76 -21.51
CA PHE A 345 2.08 -13.87 -20.37
C PHE A 345 1.53 -12.51 -20.75
N THR A 346 0.74 -11.91 -19.88
CA THR A 346 0.15 -10.59 -20.11
C THR A 346 0.42 -9.71 -18.88
N SER A 347 1.00 -8.52 -19.11
CA SER A 347 1.11 -7.51 -18.08
C SER A 347 -0.19 -6.72 -17.97
N LEU A 348 -0.75 -6.67 -16.77
CA LEU A 348 -1.83 -5.75 -16.39
C LEU A 348 -1.29 -4.59 -15.56
N SER A 349 0.02 -4.37 -15.59
CA SER A 349 0.72 -3.33 -14.82
C SER A 349 0.32 -1.93 -15.26
N GLN A 350 0.43 -0.99 -14.34
CA GLN A 350 0.11 0.43 -14.56
C GLN A 350 1.33 1.30 -14.27
N GLY A 351 1.43 2.43 -14.94
CA GLY A 351 2.40 3.50 -14.65
C GLY A 351 3.82 3.28 -15.16
N GLY A 352 4.17 2.10 -15.69
CA GLY A 352 5.50 1.83 -16.24
C GLY A 352 5.49 1.65 -17.75
N ASN A 353 6.64 1.82 -18.38
CA ASN A 353 6.85 1.71 -19.83
C ASN A 353 7.97 0.72 -20.25
N GLN A 354 8.69 0.18 -19.28
CA GLN A 354 9.73 -0.83 -19.49
C GLN A 354 9.35 -2.10 -18.72
N TYR A 355 9.59 -3.25 -19.34
CA TYR A 355 9.23 -4.56 -18.81
C TYR A 355 10.46 -5.45 -18.81
N LEU A 356 10.63 -6.25 -17.76
CA LEU A 356 11.62 -7.32 -17.70
C LEU A 356 10.96 -8.53 -17.07
N TRP A 357 10.75 -9.54 -17.89
CA TRP A 357 10.29 -10.86 -17.47
C TRP A 357 11.47 -11.77 -17.22
N ASP A 358 11.43 -12.51 -16.13
CA ASP A 358 12.25 -13.71 -15.86
C ASP A 358 11.27 -14.87 -15.71
N PHE A 359 11.42 -15.88 -16.57
CA PHE A 359 10.50 -17.02 -16.62
C PHE A 359 10.88 -18.15 -15.65
N GLY A 360 11.96 -17.98 -14.88
CA GLY A 360 12.42 -18.96 -13.89
C GLY A 360 13.19 -20.16 -14.46
N ASP A 361 13.40 -20.20 -15.78
CA ASP A 361 14.16 -21.24 -16.49
C ASP A 361 15.50 -20.71 -17.07
N GLY A 362 15.87 -19.48 -16.70
CA GLY A 362 17.06 -18.78 -17.20
C GLY A 362 16.80 -17.94 -18.45
N ASN A 363 15.59 -17.95 -19.01
CA ASN A 363 15.19 -17.10 -20.10
C ASN A 363 14.47 -15.84 -19.61
N SER A 364 14.52 -14.77 -20.41
CA SER A 364 13.91 -13.49 -20.10
C SER A 364 13.29 -12.83 -21.33
N SER A 365 12.43 -11.79 -21.11
CA SER A 365 11.84 -10.99 -22.18
C SER A 365 11.63 -9.54 -21.72
N THR A 366 11.71 -8.60 -22.66
CA THR A 366 11.40 -7.18 -22.44
C THR A 366 10.08 -6.73 -23.08
N LEU A 367 9.33 -7.64 -23.67
CA LEU A 367 8.02 -7.35 -24.26
C LEU A 367 6.98 -7.19 -23.14
N ALA A 368 5.99 -6.32 -23.34
CA ALA A 368 4.89 -6.16 -22.37
C ALA A 368 4.09 -7.47 -22.21
N ASN A 369 3.86 -8.18 -23.32
CA ASN A 369 3.06 -9.40 -23.34
C ASN A 369 3.81 -10.50 -24.12
N PRO A 370 4.82 -11.15 -23.52
CA PRO A 370 5.62 -12.17 -24.22
C PRO A 370 4.91 -13.52 -24.30
N ASN A 371 5.27 -14.27 -25.32
CA ASN A 371 5.09 -15.73 -25.36
C ASN A 371 6.38 -16.41 -24.92
N HIS A 372 6.28 -17.44 -24.11
CA HIS A 372 7.42 -18.25 -23.68
C HIS A 372 7.13 -19.74 -23.79
N ASN A 373 8.16 -20.51 -24.16
CA ASN A 373 8.12 -21.97 -24.27
C ASN A 373 9.08 -22.57 -23.24
N TYR A 374 8.56 -23.39 -22.36
CA TYR A 374 9.39 -24.20 -21.46
C TYR A 374 9.86 -25.48 -22.18
N SER A 375 11.09 -25.89 -21.94
CA SER A 375 11.67 -27.13 -22.52
C SER A 375 11.45 -28.33 -21.60
N ASP A 376 11.36 -28.11 -20.31
CA ASP A 376 11.33 -29.16 -19.30
C ASP A 376 10.11 -29.02 -18.38
N THR A 377 9.73 -30.11 -17.72
CA THR A 377 8.71 -30.13 -16.70
C THR A 377 9.25 -29.59 -15.38
N GLY A 378 8.42 -28.89 -14.60
CA GLY A 378 8.85 -28.34 -13.31
C GLY A 378 7.92 -27.26 -12.80
N PHE A 379 8.32 -26.67 -11.67
CA PHE A 379 7.73 -25.46 -11.13
C PHE A 379 8.65 -24.29 -11.41
N TYR A 380 8.09 -23.21 -11.97
CA TYR A 380 8.83 -22.04 -12.39
C TYR A 380 8.27 -20.81 -11.69
N ASP A 381 9.14 -20.08 -10.99
CA ASP A 381 8.81 -18.79 -10.38
C ASP A 381 9.03 -17.71 -11.44
N VAL A 382 7.93 -17.18 -11.95
CA VAL A 382 7.94 -16.14 -12.98
C VAL A 382 7.87 -14.78 -12.34
N ASN A 383 8.82 -13.91 -12.67
CA ASN A 383 8.90 -12.55 -12.16
C ASN A 383 8.70 -11.55 -13.30
N LEU A 384 7.92 -10.51 -13.04
CA LEU A 384 7.79 -9.33 -13.90
C LEU A 384 8.27 -8.11 -13.13
N ILE A 385 9.29 -7.45 -13.64
CA ILE A 385 9.70 -6.12 -13.19
C ILE A 385 9.19 -5.11 -14.21
N VAL A 386 8.39 -4.15 -13.74
CA VAL A 386 7.93 -3.01 -14.54
C VAL A 386 8.62 -1.76 -14.05
N SER A 387 9.16 -0.96 -14.94
CA SER A 387 9.92 0.24 -14.59
C SER A 387 9.60 1.42 -15.51
N ASP A 388 9.88 2.61 -14.99
CA ASP A 388 9.90 3.87 -15.73
C ASP A 388 10.99 4.75 -15.13
N SER A 389 11.99 5.09 -15.93
CA SER A 389 13.10 5.94 -15.49
C SER A 389 12.68 7.37 -15.12
N ASN A 390 11.48 7.78 -15.51
CA ASN A 390 10.92 9.11 -15.21
C ASN A 390 9.94 9.08 -14.02
N ALA A 391 9.61 7.88 -13.52
CA ALA A 391 8.69 7.74 -12.39
C ALA A 391 9.42 7.92 -11.05
N CYS A 392 8.69 8.30 -10.03
CA CYS A 392 9.20 8.45 -8.67
C CYS A 392 9.61 7.13 -8.05
N ILE A 393 8.81 6.10 -8.27
CA ILE A 393 9.16 4.72 -7.99
C ILE A 393 9.65 4.14 -9.30
N LEU A 394 10.94 3.86 -9.36
CA LEU A 394 11.60 3.45 -10.60
C LEU A 394 11.15 2.07 -11.09
N SER A 395 10.68 1.20 -10.22
CA SER A 395 10.20 -0.13 -10.59
C SER A 395 9.32 -0.76 -9.52
N ASP A 396 8.44 -1.66 -9.94
CA ASP A 396 7.69 -2.58 -9.09
C ASP A 396 7.79 -4.01 -9.65
N THR A 397 7.61 -5.03 -8.80
CA THR A 397 7.79 -6.43 -9.16
C THR A 397 6.56 -7.25 -8.76
N ALA A 398 6.02 -8.02 -9.70
CA ALA A 398 5.05 -9.06 -9.45
C ALA A 398 5.68 -10.44 -9.66
N ASN A 399 5.24 -11.44 -8.91
CA ASN A 399 5.66 -12.82 -9.07
C ASN A 399 4.46 -13.77 -9.08
N ILE A 400 4.60 -14.85 -9.80
CA ILE A 400 3.67 -16.00 -9.83
C ILE A 400 4.46 -17.27 -9.99
N GLN A 401 3.91 -18.39 -9.53
CA GLN A 401 4.46 -19.72 -9.80
C GLN A 401 3.56 -20.46 -10.79
N ILE A 402 4.16 -21.10 -11.79
CA ILE A 402 3.46 -21.98 -12.74
C ILE A 402 4.05 -23.38 -12.69
N ALA A 403 3.20 -24.38 -12.96
CA ALA A 403 3.60 -25.77 -13.09
C ALA A 403 3.59 -26.19 -14.56
N VAL A 404 4.67 -26.78 -15.04
CA VAL A 404 4.80 -27.29 -16.41
C VAL A 404 4.84 -28.81 -16.38
N TYR A 405 3.93 -29.43 -17.11
CA TYR A 405 3.79 -30.88 -17.22
C TYR A 405 4.06 -31.36 -18.67
N SER A 406 4.44 -32.61 -18.84
CA SER A 406 4.45 -33.27 -20.14
C SER A 406 3.29 -34.27 -20.21
N ILE A 407 2.83 -34.55 -21.44
CA ILE A 407 1.99 -35.70 -21.68
C ILE A 407 2.88 -36.94 -21.45
N ASN A 408 2.47 -37.82 -20.55
CA ASN A 408 3.13 -39.10 -20.39
C ASN A 408 2.75 -39.99 -21.58
N ASN A 409 3.73 -40.51 -22.29
CA ASN A 409 3.47 -41.41 -23.41
C ASN A 409 2.72 -42.66 -22.95
N ALA A 410 1.60 -42.95 -23.61
CA ALA A 410 0.85 -44.18 -23.37
C ALA A 410 1.71 -45.41 -23.65
N GLN A 411 1.70 -46.37 -22.76
CA GLN A 411 2.42 -47.64 -22.92
C GLN A 411 1.58 -48.79 -22.38
N VAL A 412 1.73 -49.95 -23.00
CA VAL A 412 1.17 -51.20 -22.47
C VAL A 412 2.30 -52.19 -22.26
N ILE A 413 2.35 -52.77 -21.06
CA ILE A 413 3.28 -53.85 -20.73
C ILE A 413 2.44 -55.07 -20.35
N GLY A 414 2.73 -56.24 -20.91
CA GLY A 414 2.01 -57.47 -20.60
C GLY A 414 2.48 -58.67 -21.39
N ASP A 415 1.72 -59.75 -21.30
CA ASP A 415 1.98 -61.01 -22.00
C ASP A 415 1.50 -60.92 -23.45
N SER A 416 2.42 -61.00 -24.40
CA SER A 416 2.12 -60.83 -25.84
C SER A 416 1.82 -62.16 -26.56
N VAL A 417 2.07 -63.33 -25.93
CA VAL A 417 1.79 -64.64 -26.46
C VAL A 417 1.09 -65.51 -25.41
N LEU A 418 -0.08 -66.04 -25.75
CA LEU A 418 -0.90 -66.84 -24.86
C LEU A 418 -1.07 -68.29 -25.37
N CYS A 419 -0.93 -69.28 -24.48
CA CYS A 419 -1.40 -70.61 -24.75
C CYS A 419 -2.95 -70.64 -24.72
N PRO A 420 -3.62 -71.48 -25.54
CA PRO A 420 -5.06 -71.60 -25.51
C PRO A 420 -5.61 -71.86 -24.07
N GLY A 421 -6.55 -70.98 -23.63
CA GLY A 421 -7.18 -71.09 -22.29
C GLY A 421 -6.43 -70.40 -21.18
N THR A 422 -5.32 -69.69 -21.44
CA THR A 422 -4.64 -68.82 -20.43
C THR A 422 -5.07 -67.35 -20.61
N VAL A 423 -4.75 -66.51 -19.65
CA VAL A 423 -5.05 -65.08 -19.65
C VAL A 423 -3.79 -64.26 -19.62
N ALA A 424 -3.74 -63.18 -20.41
CA ALA A 424 -2.70 -62.15 -20.29
C ALA A 424 -3.03 -61.15 -19.21
N THR A 425 -2.00 -60.64 -18.54
CA THR A 425 -2.14 -59.43 -17.71
C THR A 425 -1.56 -58.26 -18.46
N LEU A 426 -2.38 -57.22 -18.74
CA LEU A 426 -1.97 -55.99 -19.41
C LEU A 426 -1.99 -54.86 -18.43
N ASN A 427 -0.90 -54.10 -18.36
CA ASN A 427 -0.76 -52.91 -17.52
C ASN A 427 -0.61 -51.67 -18.39
N GLY A 428 -1.47 -50.72 -18.22
CA GLY A 428 -1.43 -49.40 -18.90
C GLY A 428 -0.62 -48.38 -18.10
N PHE A 429 0.12 -47.54 -18.80
CA PHE A 429 0.89 -46.44 -18.28
C PHE A 429 0.65 -45.20 -19.11
N GLY A 430 1.02 -44.02 -18.60
CA GLY A 430 0.96 -42.76 -19.33
C GLY A 430 -0.32 -41.93 -19.13
N GLY A 431 -1.04 -42.17 -18.04
CA GLY A 431 -2.23 -41.37 -17.70
C GLY A 431 -2.74 -41.62 -16.29
N SER A 432 -3.68 -40.82 -15.87
CA SER A 432 -4.46 -40.99 -14.64
C SER A 432 -5.80 -41.69 -14.85
N GLN A 433 -6.25 -41.77 -16.12
CA GLN A 433 -7.45 -42.49 -16.54
C GLN A 433 -7.09 -43.31 -17.78
N PHE A 434 -7.75 -44.48 -17.93
CA PHE A 434 -7.44 -45.44 -18.98
C PHE A 434 -8.71 -45.91 -19.66
N ILE A 435 -8.68 -46.08 -20.99
CA ILE A 435 -9.77 -46.66 -21.77
C ILE A 435 -9.16 -47.72 -22.70
N TRP A 436 -9.68 -48.94 -22.60
CA TRP A 436 -9.23 -50.08 -23.43
C TRP A 436 -10.25 -50.46 -24.51
N SER A 437 -9.74 -50.88 -25.66
CA SER A 437 -10.57 -51.39 -26.75
C SER A 437 -9.81 -52.44 -27.54
N PRO A 438 -10.45 -53.55 -27.98
CA PRO A 438 -11.81 -53.96 -27.70
C PRO A 438 -11.98 -54.48 -26.27
N VAL A 439 -13.17 -54.32 -25.65
CA VAL A 439 -13.42 -54.70 -24.27
C VAL A 439 -13.95 -56.15 -24.11
N ASN A 440 -14.38 -56.78 -25.17
CA ASN A 440 -15.11 -58.06 -25.10
C ASN A 440 -14.35 -59.22 -24.50
N SER A 441 -12.99 -59.14 -24.46
CA SER A 441 -12.11 -60.17 -23.91
C SER A 441 -11.28 -59.64 -22.72
N LEU A 442 -11.65 -58.45 -22.18
CA LEU A 442 -10.98 -57.82 -21.05
C LEU A 442 -11.79 -57.90 -19.78
N SER A 443 -11.13 -58.01 -18.62
CA SER A 443 -11.79 -57.93 -17.30
C SER A 443 -12.38 -56.56 -17.01
N SER A 444 -11.88 -55.49 -17.61
CA SER A 444 -12.35 -54.09 -17.50
C SER A 444 -11.94 -53.30 -18.72
N GLY A 445 -12.74 -52.29 -19.10
CA GLY A 445 -12.42 -51.31 -20.14
C GLY A 445 -11.75 -50.04 -19.64
N ILE A 446 -11.61 -49.85 -18.31
CA ILE A 446 -11.22 -48.55 -17.70
C ILE A 446 -10.17 -48.68 -16.59
N ASN A 447 -9.77 -49.88 -16.20
CA ASN A 447 -8.79 -50.05 -15.14
C ASN A 447 -7.36 -49.95 -15.71
N GLN A 448 -6.39 -49.50 -14.89
CA GLN A 448 -4.99 -49.45 -15.27
C GLN A 448 -4.47 -50.85 -15.59
N GLN A 449 -4.77 -51.84 -14.78
CA GLN A 449 -4.45 -53.24 -14.99
C GLN A 449 -5.69 -54.00 -15.41
N VAL A 450 -5.62 -54.77 -16.46
CA VAL A 450 -6.69 -55.64 -16.95
C VAL A 450 -6.17 -57.02 -17.29
N THR A 451 -7.02 -58.02 -17.20
CA THR A 451 -6.72 -59.35 -17.78
C THR A 451 -7.42 -59.50 -19.12
N ALA A 452 -6.74 -60.05 -20.10
CA ALA A 452 -7.20 -60.31 -21.44
C ALA A 452 -7.26 -61.82 -21.71
N ASN A 453 -8.40 -62.28 -22.26
CA ASN A 453 -8.61 -63.67 -22.66
C ASN A 453 -9.20 -63.75 -24.08
N PRO A 454 -8.43 -63.34 -25.12
CA PRO A 454 -8.90 -63.37 -26.48
C PRO A 454 -8.85 -64.82 -27.05
N SER A 455 -9.82 -65.14 -27.91
CA SER A 455 -9.89 -66.47 -28.61
C SER A 455 -9.15 -66.47 -29.96
N ILE A 456 -8.75 -65.32 -30.46
CA ILE A 456 -7.98 -65.08 -31.68
C ILE A 456 -6.92 -64.00 -31.44
N ASN A 457 -5.93 -63.90 -32.32
CA ASN A 457 -4.99 -62.77 -32.28
C ASN A 457 -5.73 -61.45 -32.18
N THR A 458 -5.42 -60.67 -31.17
CA THR A 458 -6.16 -59.43 -30.86
C THR A 458 -5.19 -58.31 -30.54
N THR A 459 -5.34 -57.18 -31.21
CA THR A 459 -4.67 -55.93 -30.90
C THR A 459 -5.52 -55.11 -29.94
N TYR A 460 -5.00 -54.82 -28.79
CA TYR A 460 -5.66 -53.92 -27.82
C TYR A 460 -5.11 -52.52 -27.98
N MET A 461 -6.01 -51.55 -27.95
CA MET A 461 -5.69 -50.13 -27.91
C MET A 461 -5.93 -49.63 -26.49
N LEU A 462 -4.94 -48.97 -25.91
CA LEU A 462 -5.04 -48.21 -24.67
C LEU A 462 -5.10 -46.74 -25.03
N VAL A 463 -6.10 -46.04 -24.51
CA VAL A 463 -6.12 -44.58 -24.44
C VAL A 463 -5.80 -44.18 -22.99
N ALA A 464 -4.70 -43.45 -22.79
CA ALA A 464 -4.29 -42.90 -21.52
C ALA A 464 -4.63 -41.40 -21.51
N ILE A 465 -5.27 -40.93 -20.46
CA ILE A 465 -5.78 -39.56 -20.32
C ILE A 465 -5.16 -38.95 -19.06
N ASP A 466 -4.61 -37.75 -19.15
CA ASP A 466 -4.18 -36.92 -18.01
C ASP A 466 -4.63 -35.47 -18.15
N SER A 467 -4.16 -34.57 -17.26
CA SER A 467 -4.48 -33.14 -17.32
C SER A 467 -3.88 -32.42 -18.52
N CYS A 468 -2.89 -33.03 -19.19
CA CYS A 468 -2.21 -32.46 -20.36
C CYS A 468 -2.68 -33.03 -21.71
N GLY A 469 -3.56 -34.02 -21.70
CA GLY A 469 -4.12 -34.56 -22.94
C GLY A 469 -4.38 -36.04 -22.94
N ILE A 470 -4.40 -36.60 -24.18
CA ILE A 470 -4.73 -37.97 -24.47
C ILE A 470 -3.64 -38.54 -25.35
N ASP A 471 -3.14 -39.73 -25.01
CA ASP A 471 -2.24 -40.49 -25.82
C ASP A 471 -2.70 -41.94 -25.95
N THR A 472 -2.24 -42.65 -27.00
CA THR A 472 -2.70 -44.00 -27.35
C THR A 472 -1.52 -44.95 -27.55
N ALA A 473 -1.66 -46.17 -27.05
CA ALA A 473 -0.75 -47.28 -27.28
C ALA A 473 -1.50 -48.50 -27.79
N TYR A 474 -0.80 -49.30 -28.60
CA TYR A 474 -1.34 -50.56 -29.13
C TYR A 474 -0.50 -51.72 -28.62
N PHE A 475 -1.17 -52.83 -28.34
CA PHE A 475 -0.51 -54.05 -27.82
C PHE A 475 -1.15 -55.28 -28.41
N ASP A 476 -0.31 -56.13 -29.04
CA ASP A 476 -0.76 -57.35 -29.68
C ASP A 476 -0.66 -58.55 -28.73
N VAL A 477 -1.78 -59.27 -28.60
CA VAL A 477 -1.82 -60.58 -27.93
C VAL A 477 -2.06 -61.64 -28.98
N ILE A 478 -1.09 -62.54 -29.12
CA ILE A 478 -1.02 -63.58 -30.15
C ILE A 478 -1.40 -64.95 -29.53
N ILE A 479 -2.30 -65.65 -30.15
CA ILE A 479 -2.69 -67.02 -29.81
C ILE A 479 -2.01 -67.97 -30.87
N PRO A 480 -0.97 -68.68 -30.49
CA PRO A 480 -0.32 -69.61 -31.43
C PRO A 480 -1.33 -70.65 -31.90
N ASN A 481 -1.42 -70.86 -33.19
CA ASN A 481 -2.15 -72.01 -33.75
C ASN A 481 -1.38 -73.28 -33.42
N ASP A 482 -1.90 -74.16 -32.54
CA ASP A 482 -1.37 -75.52 -32.40
C ASP A 482 -1.66 -76.32 -33.66
N SER A 483 -0.76 -76.23 -34.59
CA SER A 483 -0.65 -77.22 -35.72
C SER A 483 0.47 -78.19 -35.43
N TYR A 484 0.34 -78.97 -34.36
CA TYR A 484 1.07 -80.22 -34.28
C TYR A 484 0.11 -81.37 -34.60
N GLN A 485 0.17 -81.87 -35.85
CA GLN A 485 -0.25 -83.23 -36.17
C GLN A 485 0.90 -84.23 -35.86
#